data_3b52f8470d65ab2350c160a60ba46074
#
_entry.id   3b52f8470d65ab2350c160a60ba46074
#
_cell.length_a   1.000
_cell.length_b   1.000
_cell.length_c   1.000
_cell.angle_alpha   90.00
_cell.angle_beta   90.00
_cell.angle_gamma   90.00
#
_symmetry.space_group_name_H-M   'P 1'
#
loop_
_entity.id
_entity.type
_entity.pdbx_description
1 polymer ?
#
loop_
_entity_poly.entity_id
_entity_poly.type
_entity_poly.pdbx_seq_one_letter_code
_entity_poly.pdbx_strand_id
1 'polypeptide(L)'
;MVILNQFTKTLILSILFVVFISFIFSSFEVKGRSMEPTLISGDRVLVLNLNFINIPFTDKKLIIQMPKKNSLLVFHSDTTDVDLVKRVIGLPNDEIDIRNNTVYVNGEIQSRGVTLTTPKNEFPIIVDENCIFVLGDNRNYSNDSRYFGCVPLYKFKGEIALRIWPLDK
;
A
#
# COMPACT_ATOMS: atom_id res chain seq x y z
N MET A 1 34.02 -36.93 3.17
CA MET A 1 33.39 -36.27 4.32
C MET A 1 33.41 -34.72 4.23
N VAL A 2 34.53 -34.10 3.83
CA VAL A 2 34.66 -32.63 3.73
C VAL A 2 33.78 -32.02 2.64
N ILE A 3 33.68 -32.66 1.48
CA ILE A 3 32.87 -32.15 0.32
C ILE A 3 31.36 -32.17 0.64
N LEU A 4 30.88 -33.23 1.30
CA LEU A 4 29.48 -33.33 1.73
C LEU A 4 29.17 -32.26 2.76
N ASN A 5 30.08 -31.93 3.64
CA ASN A 5 29.93 -30.86 4.62
C ASN A 5 29.88 -29.45 3.96
N GLN A 6 30.64 -29.22 2.89
CA GLN A 6 30.56 -27.96 2.15
C GLN A 6 29.22 -27.82 1.36
N PHE A 7 28.81 -28.91 0.70
CA PHE A 7 27.53 -28.93 -0.02
C PHE A 7 26.33 -28.68 0.91
N THR A 8 26.31 -29.35 2.08
CA THR A 8 25.23 -29.12 3.05
C THR A 8 25.22 -27.71 3.61
N LYS A 9 26.40 -27.10 3.87
CA LYS A 9 26.50 -25.69 4.29
C LYS A 9 25.97 -24.76 3.22
N THR A 10 26.35 -24.94 1.96
CA THR A 10 25.88 -24.12 0.85
C THR A 10 24.37 -24.26 0.69
N LEU A 11 23.82 -25.47 0.78
CA LEU A 11 22.37 -25.71 0.70
C LEU A 11 21.64 -24.99 1.82
N ILE A 12 22.11 -25.10 3.06
CA ILE A 12 21.50 -24.40 4.20
C ILE A 12 21.54 -22.89 4.01
N LEU A 13 22.68 -22.32 3.61
CA LEU A 13 22.82 -20.89 3.35
C LEU A 13 21.89 -20.42 2.22
N SER A 14 21.75 -21.21 1.16
CA SER A 14 20.80 -20.90 0.06
C SER A 14 19.36 -20.89 0.54
N ILE A 15 18.97 -21.87 1.35
CA ILE A 15 17.60 -21.91 1.92
C ILE A 15 17.39 -20.70 2.85
N LEU A 16 18.33 -20.40 3.72
CA LEU A 16 18.23 -19.22 4.61
C LEU A 16 18.14 -17.91 3.81
N PHE A 17 18.88 -17.80 2.72
CA PHE A 17 18.83 -16.64 1.83
C PHE A 17 17.45 -16.51 1.16
N VAL A 18 16.88 -17.59 0.61
CA VAL A 18 15.55 -17.57 0.01
C VAL A 18 14.48 -17.20 1.04
N VAL A 19 14.55 -17.80 2.24
CA VAL A 19 13.66 -17.45 3.35
C VAL A 19 13.80 -15.98 3.72
N PHE A 20 15.01 -15.46 3.83
CA PHE A 20 15.27 -14.06 4.13
C PHE A 20 14.65 -13.12 3.06
N ILE A 21 14.83 -13.42 1.77
CA ILE A 21 14.24 -12.65 0.68
C ILE A 21 12.70 -12.67 0.73
N SER A 22 12.10 -13.80 1.10
CA SER A 22 10.63 -13.90 1.20
C SER A 22 10.02 -13.07 2.34
N PHE A 23 10.80 -12.70 3.36
CA PHE A 23 10.35 -11.73 4.37
C PHE A 23 10.37 -10.28 3.84
N ILE A 24 11.29 -9.99 2.91
CA ILE A 24 11.45 -8.64 2.36
C ILE A 24 10.42 -8.34 1.28
N PHE A 25 10.13 -9.33 0.44
CA PHE A 25 9.28 -9.16 -0.73
C PHE A 25 8.06 -10.08 -0.70
N SER A 26 6.94 -9.55 -1.16
CA SER A 26 5.71 -10.30 -1.44
C SER A 26 5.23 -9.98 -2.85
N SER A 27 4.58 -10.94 -3.51
CA SER A 27 3.96 -10.72 -4.82
C SER A 27 2.44 -10.76 -4.68
N PHE A 28 1.77 -9.78 -5.29
CA PHE A 28 0.32 -9.68 -5.33
C PHE A 28 -0.18 -9.56 -6.76
N GLU A 29 -1.34 -10.14 -7.03
CA GLU A 29 -2.09 -9.93 -8.27
C GLU A 29 -3.12 -8.84 -8.04
N VAL A 30 -3.11 -7.81 -8.88
CA VAL A 30 -4.07 -6.71 -8.83
C VAL A 30 -5.42 -7.19 -9.35
N LYS A 31 -6.48 -6.95 -8.57
CA LYS A 31 -7.86 -7.23 -8.95
C LYS A 31 -8.69 -5.97 -8.88
N GLY A 32 -9.61 -5.81 -9.85
CA GLY A 32 -10.49 -4.65 -9.94
C GLY A 32 -9.86 -3.47 -10.67
N ARG A 33 -10.62 -2.36 -10.70
CA ARG A 33 -10.35 -1.20 -11.58
C ARG A 33 -9.94 0.06 -10.83
N SER A 34 -9.85 0.00 -9.51
CA SER A 34 -9.68 1.20 -8.67
C SER A 34 -8.34 1.92 -8.87
N MET A 35 -7.34 1.25 -9.45
CA MET A 35 -6.01 1.81 -9.70
C MET A 35 -5.73 2.07 -11.17
N GLU A 36 -6.72 1.88 -12.07
CA GLU A 36 -6.59 2.27 -13.47
C GLU A 36 -6.37 3.78 -13.63
N PRO A 37 -5.51 4.22 -14.57
CA PRO A 37 -4.74 3.42 -15.53
C PRO A 37 -3.39 2.93 -14.98
N THR A 38 -2.99 3.27 -13.77
CA THR A 38 -1.65 2.97 -13.21
C THR A 38 -1.41 1.47 -13.06
N LEU A 39 -2.40 0.76 -12.52
CA LEU A 39 -2.42 -0.70 -12.43
C LEU A 39 -3.77 -1.19 -12.94
N ILE A 40 -3.75 -2.24 -13.74
CA ILE A 40 -4.96 -2.88 -14.26
C ILE A 40 -5.14 -4.28 -13.67
N SER A 41 -6.36 -4.78 -13.75
CA SER A 41 -6.65 -6.14 -13.28
C SER A 41 -5.81 -7.18 -14.02
N GLY A 42 -5.17 -8.09 -13.29
CA GLY A 42 -4.22 -9.08 -13.81
C GLY A 42 -2.75 -8.67 -13.72
N ASP A 43 -2.45 -7.39 -13.44
CA ASP A 43 -1.07 -6.97 -13.19
C ASP A 43 -0.53 -7.68 -11.94
N ARG A 44 0.72 -8.12 -11.99
CA ARG A 44 1.43 -8.62 -10.81
C ARG A 44 2.45 -7.60 -10.34
N VAL A 45 2.42 -7.34 -9.04
CA VAL A 45 3.26 -6.35 -8.39
C VAL A 45 4.16 -6.99 -7.34
N LEU A 46 5.36 -6.45 -7.21
CA LEU A 46 6.28 -6.78 -6.14
C LEU A 46 6.12 -5.73 -5.03
N VAL A 47 5.87 -6.20 -3.83
CA VAL A 47 5.66 -5.37 -2.65
C VAL A 47 6.84 -5.50 -1.72
N LEU A 48 7.38 -4.38 -1.29
CA LEU A 48 8.45 -4.28 -0.31
C LEU A 48 7.85 -4.18 1.09
N ASN A 49 8.14 -5.17 1.94
CA ASN A 49 7.57 -5.28 3.28
C ASN A 49 8.40 -4.57 4.36
N LEU A 50 9.54 -3.94 4.01
CA LEU A 50 10.50 -3.39 4.97
C LEU A 50 10.00 -2.20 5.79
N ASN A 51 8.94 -1.53 5.33
CA ASN A 51 8.39 -0.38 6.04
C ASN A 51 7.68 -0.79 7.34
N PHE A 52 7.28 -2.07 7.44
CA PHE A 52 6.46 -2.57 8.54
C PHE A 52 6.93 -3.96 8.94
N ILE A 53 7.42 -4.11 10.16
CA ILE A 53 7.78 -5.43 10.71
C ILE A 53 6.68 -5.89 11.64
N ASN A 54 6.13 -7.08 11.37
CA ASN A 54 5.23 -7.73 12.30
C ASN A 54 6.00 -8.19 13.54
N ILE A 55 5.55 -7.79 14.72
CA ILE A 55 6.13 -8.26 15.98
C ILE A 55 5.57 -9.66 16.22
N PRO A 56 6.41 -10.71 16.28
CA PRO A 56 5.95 -12.07 16.50
C PRO A 56 5.06 -12.17 17.73
N PHE A 57 4.00 -12.97 17.63
CA PHE A 57 3.02 -13.24 18.72
C PHE A 57 2.21 -12.03 19.18
N THR A 58 2.16 -10.94 18.40
CA THR A 58 1.33 -9.75 18.68
C THR A 58 0.69 -9.24 17.39
N ASP A 59 -0.44 -8.50 17.51
CA ASP A 59 -1.05 -7.80 16.38
C ASP A 59 -0.37 -6.44 16.09
N LYS A 60 0.75 -6.16 16.79
CA LYS A 60 1.48 -4.91 16.63
C LYS A 60 2.49 -5.00 15.50
N LYS A 61 2.58 -3.91 14.75
CA LYS A 61 3.62 -3.70 13.73
C LYS A 61 4.55 -2.59 14.17
N LEU A 62 5.85 -2.83 13.99
CA LEU A 62 6.86 -1.78 14.10
C LEU A 62 6.93 -1.06 12.76
N ILE A 63 6.72 0.24 12.78
CA ILE A 63 6.88 1.10 11.61
C ILE A 63 8.34 1.53 11.57
N ILE A 64 9.07 1.05 10.57
CA ILE A 64 10.49 1.41 10.37
C ILE A 64 10.57 2.70 9.57
N GLN A 65 9.72 2.83 8.56
CA GLN A 65 9.69 3.99 7.68
C GLN A 65 8.26 4.29 7.27
N MET A 66 7.86 5.56 7.39
CA MET A 66 6.58 6.01 6.86
C MET A 66 6.59 5.93 5.33
N PRO A 67 5.47 5.47 4.72
CA PRO A 67 5.36 5.48 3.28
C PRO A 67 5.40 6.90 2.73
N LYS A 68 5.87 7.04 1.50
CA LYS A 68 5.96 8.34 0.85
C LYS A 68 4.61 8.78 0.28
N LYS A 69 4.35 10.09 0.26
CA LYS A 69 3.22 10.62 -0.53
C LYS A 69 3.36 10.17 -1.98
N ASN A 70 2.25 9.86 -2.62
CA ASN A 70 2.13 9.32 -3.98
C ASN A 70 2.60 7.88 -4.19
N SER A 71 3.17 7.19 -3.20
CA SER A 71 3.48 5.78 -3.33
C SER A 71 2.20 4.91 -3.34
N LEU A 72 2.32 3.70 -3.86
CA LEU A 72 1.24 2.71 -3.89
C LEU A 72 1.42 1.75 -2.72
N LEU A 73 0.39 1.62 -1.90
CA LEU A 73 0.39 0.74 -0.74
C LEU A 73 -0.59 -0.42 -0.88
N VAL A 74 -0.17 -1.56 -0.37
CA VAL A 74 -1.05 -2.71 -0.12
C VAL A 74 -1.42 -2.72 1.36
N PHE A 75 -2.71 -2.83 1.66
CA PHE A 75 -3.23 -2.92 3.02
C PHE A 75 -4.43 -3.85 3.10
N HIS A 76 -4.65 -4.42 4.28
CA HIS A 76 -5.81 -5.27 4.54
C HIS A 76 -7.05 -4.42 4.84
N SER A 77 -8.18 -4.74 4.20
CA SER A 77 -9.46 -4.10 4.43
C SER A 77 -10.37 -5.01 5.25
N ASP A 78 -10.71 -4.62 6.47
CA ASP A 78 -11.64 -5.36 7.32
C ASP A 78 -13.07 -5.39 6.75
N THR A 79 -13.43 -4.36 5.96
CA THR A 79 -14.78 -4.27 5.39
C THR A 79 -15.05 -5.33 4.33
N THR A 80 -14.01 -5.69 3.57
CA THR A 80 -14.12 -6.63 2.44
C THR A 80 -13.32 -7.90 2.64
N ASP A 81 -12.55 -7.99 3.74
CA ASP A 81 -11.65 -9.10 4.10
C ASP A 81 -10.66 -9.46 2.96
N VAL A 82 -10.22 -8.44 2.21
CA VAL A 82 -9.25 -8.59 1.12
C VAL A 82 -8.18 -7.51 1.20
N ASP A 83 -7.07 -7.78 0.52
CA ASP A 83 -6.02 -6.80 0.36
C ASP A 83 -6.36 -5.81 -0.74
N LEU A 84 -6.24 -4.54 -0.44
CA LEU A 84 -6.49 -3.44 -1.37
C LEU A 84 -5.19 -2.73 -1.71
N VAL A 85 -5.12 -2.23 -2.95
CA VAL A 85 -4.07 -1.32 -3.40
C VAL A 85 -4.66 0.07 -3.56
N LYS A 86 -4.00 1.08 -2.98
CA LYS A 86 -4.36 2.49 -3.12
C LYS A 86 -3.10 3.37 -3.12
N ARG A 87 -3.28 4.62 -3.55
CA ARG A 87 -2.22 5.64 -3.52
C ARG A 87 -2.27 6.44 -2.22
N VAL A 88 -1.11 6.66 -1.61
CA VAL A 88 -0.95 7.55 -0.45
C VAL A 88 -1.17 8.99 -0.88
N ILE A 89 -2.13 9.65 -0.27
CA ILE A 89 -2.45 11.06 -0.51
C ILE A 89 -2.05 11.92 0.68
N GLY A 90 -2.46 11.52 1.88
CA GLY A 90 -2.14 12.22 3.11
C GLY A 90 -1.44 11.34 4.13
N LEU A 91 -0.45 11.90 4.79
CA LEU A 91 0.27 11.31 5.92
C LEU A 91 -0.33 11.83 7.23
N PRO A 92 0.04 11.26 8.39
CA PRO A 92 -0.38 11.77 9.69
C PRO A 92 -0.20 13.29 9.80
N ASN A 93 -1.22 13.96 10.36
CA ASN A 93 -1.30 15.41 10.53
C ASN A 93 -1.46 16.24 9.24
N ASP A 94 -1.53 15.62 8.06
CA ASP A 94 -1.90 16.37 6.85
C ASP A 94 -3.39 16.77 6.89
N GLU A 95 -3.68 17.98 6.46
CA GLU A 95 -5.03 18.44 6.17
C GLU A 95 -5.42 18.00 4.76
N ILE A 96 -6.52 17.28 4.64
CA ILE A 96 -7.11 16.87 3.36
C ILE A 96 -8.39 17.65 3.14
N ASP A 97 -8.45 18.37 2.02
CA ASP A 97 -9.67 19.04 1.58
C ASP A 97 -10.05 18.56 0.18
N ILE A 98 -11.34 18.34 -0.03
CA ILE A 98 -11.86 17.92 -1.32
C ILE A 98 -13.02 18.85 -1.69
N ARG A 99 -12.75 19.77 -2.61
CA ARG A 99 -13.73 20.76 -3.07
C ARG A 99 -13.60 20.98 -4.58
N ASN A 100 -14.69 21.29 -5.24
CA ASN A 100 -14.73 21.55 -6.68
C ASN A 100 -14.00 20.49 -7.52
N ASN A 101 -14.21 19.21 -7.23
CA ASN A 101 -13.57 18.07 -7.89
C ASN A 101 -12.02 18.11 -7.83
N THR A 102 -11.45 18.75 -6.82
CA THR A 102 -10.02 18.89 -6.62
C THR A 102 -9.65 18.45 -5.21
N VAL A 103 -8.60 17.64 -5.11
CA VAL A 103 -8.01 17.22 -3.82
C VAL A 103 -6.89 18.18 -3.46
N TYR A 104 -6.94 18.72 -2.27
CA TYR A 104 -5.90 19.56 -1.68
C TYR A 104 -5.29 18.81 -0.49
N VAL A 105 -3.99 18.97 -0.34
CA VAL A 105 -3.24 18.49 0.83
C VAL A 105 -2.48 19.68 1.39
N ASN A 106 -2.76 20.06 2.63
CA ASN A 106 -2.18 21.25 3.28
C ASN A 106 -2.37 22.55 2.45
N GLY A 107 -3.53 22.66 1.80
CA GLY A 107 -3.87 23.80 0.94
C GLY A 107 -3.29 23.73 -0.48
N GLU A 108 -2.41 22.80 -0.79
CA GLU A 108 -1.82 22.62 -2.12
C GLU A 108 -2.60 21.61 -2.98
N ILE A 109 -2.72 21.88 -4.28
CA ILE A 109 -3.42 20.99 -5.21
C ILE A 109 -2.62 19.70 -5.37
N GLN A 110 -3.21 18.59 -4.95
CA GLN A 110 -2.66 17.26 -5.13
C GLN A 110 -3.12 16.60 -6.45
N SER A 111 -4.41 16.72 -6.80
CA SER A 111 -4.97 16.21 -8.05
C SER A 111 -6.29 16.86 -8.40
N ARG A 112 -6.60 16.89 -9.72
CA ARG A 112 -7.86 17.42 -10.28
C ARG A 112 -8.68 16.31 -10.93
N GLY A 113 -9.93 16.63 -11.29
CA GLY A 113 -10.81 15.70 -12.02
C GLY A 113 -11.37 14.58 -11.15
N VAL A 114 -11.45 14.81 -9.86
CA VAL A 114 -12.07 13.89 -8.91
C VAL A 114 -13.56 14.09 -8.94
N THR A 115 -14.28 13.35 -9.77
CA THR A 115 -15.75 13.38 -9.69
C THR A 115 -16.16 12.78 -8.35
N LEU A 116 -16.72 13.60 -7.50
CA LEU A 116 -17.25 13.16 -6.23
C LEU A 116 -18.67 12.65 -6.46
N THR A 117 -18.82 11.35 -6.52
CA THR A 117 -20.04 10.78 -5.96
C THR A 117 -19.95 11.06 -4.46
N THR A 118 -20.86 11.85 -3.94
CA THR A 118 -20.95 12.40 -2.59
C THR A 118 -20.03 11.70 -1.57
N PRO A 119 -18.92 12.31 -1.12
CA PRO A 119 -18.09 11.70 -0.10
C PRO A 119 -18.93 11.50 1.16
N LYS A 120 -18.77 10.38 1.82
CA LYS A 120 -19.45 10.10 3.08
C LYS A 120 -18.92 10.99 4.21
N ASN A 121 -17.69 11.48 4.06
CA ASN A 121 -17.00 12.33 5.02
C ASN A 121 -17.12 13.80 4.63
N GLU A 122 -17.32 14.67 5.62
CA GLU A 122 -17.19 16.12 5.45
C GLU A 122 -15.70 16.50 5.39
N PHE A 123 -15.36 17.44 4.49
CA PHE A 123 -14.00 17.98 4.34
C PHE A 123 -14.00 19.47 4.73
N PRO A 124 -12.87 20.02 5.20
CA PRO A 124 -11.54 19.38 5.37
C PRO A 124 -11.46 18.44 6.59
N ILE A 125 -10.52 17.49 6.53
CA ILE A 125 -10.19 16.59 7.64
C ILE A 125 -8.69 16.65 7.93
N ILE A 126 -8.31 16.42 9.19
CA ILE A 126 -6.91 16.17 9.56
C ILE A 126 -6.72 14.66 9.66
N VAL A 127 -5.67 14.14 9.03
CA VAL A 127 -5.33 12.70 9.10
C VAL A 127 -4.78 12.38 10.49
N ASP A 128 -5.37 11.38 11.14
CA ASP A 128 -4.96 10.96 12.49
C ASP A 128 -3.49 10.51 12.52
N GLU A 129 -2.83 10.61 13.68
CA GLU A 129 -1.40 10.30 13.87
C GLU A 129 -1.00 8.86 13.48
N ASN A 130 -1.93 7.91 13.59
CA ASN A 130 -1.69 6.50 13.27
C ASN A 130 -2.39 6.02 12.01
N CYS A 131 -2.73 6.94 11.12
CA CYS A 131 -3.50 6.69 9.92
C CYS A 131 -2.82 7.26 8.67
N ILE A 132 -3.26 6.79 7.51
CA ILE A 132 -2.93 7.36 6.20
C ILE A 132 -4.20 7.54 5.39
N PHE A 133 -4.31 8.65 4.69
CA PHE A 133 -5.39 8.91 3.75
C PHE A 133 -4.98 8.41 2.36
N VAL A 134 -5.78 7.54 1.78
CA VAL A 134 -5.47 6.87 0.52
C VAL A 134 -6.60 7.03 -0.50
N LEU A 135 -6.26 7.16 -1.77
CA LEU A 135 -7.22 7.21 -2.87
C LEU A 135 -6.85 6.19 -3.96
N GLY A 136 -7.89 5.68 -4.64
CA GLY A 136 -7.68 4.97 -5.89
C GLY A 136 -7.34 5.95 -7.03
N ASP A 137 -6.54 5.54 -7.99
CA ASP A 137 -6.22 6.37 -9.16
C ASP A 137 -7.45 6.54 -10.07
N ASN A 138 -8.26 5.49 -10.18
CA ASN A 138 -9.57 5.56 -10.81
C ASN A 138 -10.61 6.13 -9.83
N ARG A 139 -10.60 7.43 -9.66
CA ARG A 139 -11.37 8.17 -8.66
C ARG A 139 -12.86 7.87 -8.67
N ASN A 140 -13.43 7.58 -9.85
CA ASN A 140 -14.87 7.31 -10.02
C ASN A 140 -15.24 5.85 -9.73
N TYR A 141 -14.26 4.96 -9.74
CA TYR A 141 -14.45 3.52 -9.52
C TYR A 141 -13.63 2.99 -8.33
N SER A 142 -13.45 3.83 -7.31
CA SER A 142 -12.70 3.47 -6.11
C SER A 142 -13.51 3.70 -4.86
N ASN A 143 -13.64 2.64 -4.06
CA ASN A 143 -13.99 2.74 -2.66
C ASN A 143 -12.69 2.95 -1.88
N ASP A 144 -12.51 4.13 -1.28
CA ASP A 144 -11.27 4.56 -0.64
C ASP A 144 -11.54 5.49 0.56
N SER A 145 -10.53 6.20 1.05
CA SER A 145 -10.65 7.02 2.26
C SER A 145 -11.74 8.08 2.23
N ARG A 146 -12.26 8.43 1.07
CA ARG A 146 -13.43 9.31 0.96
C ARG A 146 -14.67 8.69 1.59
N TYR A 147 -14.74 7.36 1.63
CA TYR A 147 -15.90 6.60 2.09
C TYR A 147 -15.68 5.90 3.42
N PHE A 148 -14.52 5.28 3.61
CA PHE A 148 -14.21 4.50 4.82
C PHE A 148 -13.29 5.20 5.82
N GLY A 149 -12.85 6.45 5.51
CA GLY A 149 -11.95 7.21 6.37
C GLY A 149 -10.47 6.83 6.19
N CYS A 150 -9.62 7.28 7.09
CA CYS A 150 -8.20 6.96 7.04
C CYS A 150 -7.93 5.48 7.35
N VAL A 151 -6.85 4.95 6.80
CA VAL A 151 -6.42 3.57 7.01
C VAL A 151 -5.37 3.53 8.11
N PRO A 152 -5.60 2.76 9.19
CA PRO A 152 -4.62 2.61 10.25
C PRO A 152 -3.30 2.00 9.77
N LEU A 153 -2.19 2.52 10.27
CA LEU A 153 -0.84 2.09 9.86
C LEU A 153 -0.58 0.59 10.07
N TYR A 154 -1.17 -0.02 11.10
CA TYR A 154 -0.97 -1.44 11.36
C TYR A 154 -1.59 -2.37 10.30
N LYS A 155 -2.51 -1.86 9.45
CA LYS A 155 -3.13 -2.63 8.37
C LYS A 155 -2.27 -2.72 7.11
N PHE A 156 -1.23 -1.90 7.00
CA PHE A 156 -0.36 -1.92 5.83
C PHE A 156 0.49 -3.19 5.76
N LYS A 157 0.61 -3.73 4.54
CA LYS A 157 1.44 -4.89 4.24
C LYS A 157 2.78 -4.49 3.64
N GLY A 158 2.79 -3.46 2.80
CA GLY A 158 4.01 -2.96 2.20
C GLY A 158 3.74 -1.96 1.08
N GLU A 159 4.81 -1.43 0.53
CA GLU A 159 4.81 -0.48 -0.57
C GLU A 159 5.14 -1.19 -1.89
N ILE A 160 4.40 -0.88 -2.96
CA ILE A 160 4.66 -1.46 -4.27
C ILE A 160 5.97 -0.90 -4.80
N ALA A 161 6.96 -1.78 -5.00
CA ALA A 161 8.26 -1.43 -5.54
C ALA A 161 8.22 -1.35 -7.08
N LEU A 162 7.58 -2.35 -7.72
CA LEU A 162 7.47 -2.39 -9.18
C LEU A 162 6.36 -3.35 -9.63
N ARG A 163 5.90 -3.17 -10.87
CA ARG A 163 5.09 -4.15 -11.58
C ARG A 163 6.02 -5.16 -12.25
N ILE A 164 5.79 -6.46 -11.99
CA ILE A 164 6.61 -7.56 -12.52
C ILE A 164 5.96 -8.28 -13.70
N TRP A 165 4.66 -8.07 -13.93
CA TRP A 165 3.93 -8.64 -15.05
C TRP A 165 2.68 -7.80 -15.37
N PRO A 166 2.33 -7.60 -16.65
CA PRO A 166 3.15 -7.85 -17.84
C PRO A 166 4.34 -6.86 -17.91
N LEU A 167 5.42 -7.26 -18.59
CA LEU A 167 6.67 -6.46 -18.71
C LEU A 167 6.60 -5.39 -19.80
N ASP A 168 5.63 -5.48 -20.70
CA ASP A 168 5.53 -4.75 -21.96
C ASP A 168 4.53 -3.57 -21.95
N LYS A 169 4.30 -2.98 -20.76
CA LYS A 169 3.44 -1.79 -20.63
C LYS A 169 4.14 -0.62 -19.98
#